data_1d1f21b4929631895284600e269a81b1
#
_entry.id   1d1f21b4929631895284600e269a81b1
#
_cell.length_a   1.000
_cell.length_b   1.000
_cell.length_c   1.000
_cell.angle_alpha   90.00
_cell.angle_beta   90.00
_cell.angle_gamma   90.00
#
_symmetry.space_group_name_H-M   'P 1'
#
loop_
_entity.id
_entity.type
_entity.pdbx_description
1 polymer ?
#
loop_
_entity_poly.entity_id
_entity_poly.type
_entity_poly.pdbx_seq_one_letter_code
_entity_poly.pdbx_strand_id
1 'polypeptide(L)'
;VTFRPPLVFGSDGLLQQVQSGDGLQASGAEWLASIPAAPNAGAVREGVRTWGGRDMLAVRSAQWPEQVLQSLIGRDRVIGWIGRAGAGNLDTLPGTYTPTIVGSLTGRSPATSSLATRAGRVGIVSSATAGSAAAMYGGTSAWRWVAVGDGAGNGGFHFVARFVPSDAAAVSGAQMFLGVAASNSAPTTGDPSANVNQIGVGGVAGSSNLQVFAAGGTAQSAIDLGSNFPANSLAVDLYEVHLFSSPFDNTKIAYQVDRNGGSTISGGFTATGTIANTTPGTTLPATSTVMMPRAYRTNNATALAVGIDISSLVVHTPY
;
A
#
# COMPACT_ATOMS: atom_id res chain seq x y z
N VAL A 1 -23.96 33.18 28.05
CA VAL A 1 -23.78 32.13 27.06
C VAL A 1 -24.45 30.89 27.60
N THR A 2 -25.59 30.52 27.02
CA THR A 2 -26.31 29.32 27.45
C THR A 2 -25.67 28.14 26.77
N PHE A 3 -24.89 27.33 27.48
CA PHE A 3 -24.39 26.08 26.98
C PHE A 3 -25.58 25.13 26.75
N ARG A 4 -25.78 24.67 25.54
CA ARG A 4 -26.69 23.57 25.27
C ARG A 4 -25.95 22.27 25.59
N PRO A 5 -26.54 21.34 26.40
CA PRO A 5 -25.91 20.05 26.63
C PRO A 5 -25.76 19.28 25.33
N PRO A 6 -24.75 18.44 25.21
CA PRO A 6 -24.55 17.61 24.02
C PRO A 6 -25.73 16.67 23.80
N LEU A 7 -26.02 16.38 22.54
CA LEU A 7 -27.01 15.40 22.12
C LEU A 7 -26.33 14.06 21.91
N VAL A 8 -26.89 12.99 22.45
CA VAL A 8 -26.43 11.60 22.22
C VAL A 8 -27.57 10.80 21.59
N PHE A 9 -27.24 9.77 20.83
CA PHE A 9 -28.21 8.80 20.36
C PHE A 9 -28.55 7.83 21.48
N GLY A 10 -29.81 7.71 21.82
CA GLY A 10 -30.30 6.66 22.70
C GLY A 10 -30.25 5.29 22.01
N SER A 11 -30.45 4.22 22.79
CA SER A 11 -30.52 2.85 22.30
C SER A 11 -31.64 2.60 21.28
N ASP A 12 -32.60 3.52 21.19
CA ASP A 12 -33.71 3.55 20.25
C ASP A 12 -33.38 4.28 18.94
N GLY A 13 -32.14 4.78 18.77
CA GLY A 13 -31.70 5.55 17.63
C GLY A 13 -32.19 7.00 17.59
N LEU A 14 -32.89 7.46 18.66
CA LEU A 14 -33.35 8.83 18.77
C LEU A 14 -32.30 9.73 19.42
N LEU A 15 -32.22 10.98 18.96
CA LEU A 15 -31.37 12.00 19.58
C LEU A 15 -31.93 12.37 20.95
N GLN A 16 -31.21 12.05 21.99
CA GLN A 16 -31.54 12.38 23.39
C GLN A 16 -30.62 13.49 23.89
N GLN A 17 -31.18 14.40 24.67
CA GLN A 17 -30.42 15.43 25.34
C GLN A 17 -29.84 14.85 26.65
N VAL A 18 -28.53 14.92 26.82
CA VAL A 18 -27.86 14.55 28.07
C VAL A 18 -28.33 15.50 29.15
N GLN A 19 -28.99 14.99 30.21
CA GLN A 19 -29.42 15.79 31.32
C GLN A 19 -28.23 16.11 32.23
N SER A 20 -28.29 17.28 32.86
CA SER A 20 -27.31 17.69 33.87
C SER A 20 -27.38 16.73 35.08
N GLY A 21 -26.32 15.94 35.24
CA GLY A 21 -26.26 14.90 36.28
C GLY A 21 -25.89 13.52 35.71
N ASP A 22 -26.14 13.28 34.42
CA ASP A 22 -25.63 12.11 33.75
C ASP A 22 -24.14 12.30 33.51
N GLY A 23 -23.32 11.65 34.30
CA GLY A 23 -21.89 11.59 34.00
C GLY A 23 -21.73 10.95 32.62
N LEU A 24 -21.26 11.72 31.65
CA LEU A 24 -20.77 11.15 30.37
C LEU A 24 -19.59 10.22 30.71
N GLN A 25 -19.92 9.00 31.13
CA GLN A 25 -18.99 7.91 30.99
C GLN A 25 -19.03 7.48 29.53
N ALA A 26 -18.32 8.22 28.69
CA ALA A 26 -17.95 7.74 27.37
C ALA A 26 -16.97 6.57 27.55
N SER A 27 -17.50 5.42 27.91
CA SER A 27 -16.77 4.16 27.79
C SER A 27 -16.68 3.80 26.30
N GLY A 28 -15.84 4.55 25.56
CA GLY A 28 -15.57 4.36 24.14
C GLY A 28 -16.54 5.15 23.26
N ALA A 29 -16.02 6.09 22.49
CA ALA A 29 -16.71 6.58 21.30
C ALA A 29 -16.66 5.46 20.26
N GLU A 30 -17.76 4.79 20.01
CA GLU A 30 -17.87 3.83 18.92
C GLU A 30 -18.11 4.62 17.62
N TRP A 31 -17.12 4.63 16.74
CA TRP A 31 -17.21 5.32 15.48
C TRP A 31 -17.77 4.38 14.41
N LEU A 32 -18.68 4.87 13.60
CA LEU A 32 -19.24 4.09 12.49
C LEU A 32 -18.13 3.62 11.54
N ALA A 33 -18.21 2.37 11.12
CA ALA A 33 -17.25 1.68 10.26
C ALA A 33 -17.13 2.28 8.84
N SER A 34 -17.82 3.36 8.53
CA SER A 34 -17.69 4.09 7.28
C SER A 34 -17.93 5.58 7.51
N ILE A 35 -17.14 6.42 6.83
CA ILE A 35 -17.47 7.84 6.72
C ILE A 35 -18.57 7.99 5.66
N PRO A 36 -19.77 8.45 6.02
CA PRO A 36 -20.84 8.64 5.06
C PRO A 36 -20.45 9.61 3.94
N ALA A 37 -21.30 9.76 2.92
CA ALA A 37 -21.09 10.69 1.81
C ALA A 37 -20.55 12.06 2.25
N ALA A 38 -19.94 12.82 1.33
CA ALA A 38 -19.38 14.13 1.64
C ALA A 38 -20.37 14.98 2.48
N PRO A 39 -19.90 15.63 3.55
CA PRO A 39 -20.74 16.51 4.35
C PRO A 39 -21.16 17.74 3.54
N ASN A 40 -22.17 18.45 3.99
CA ASN A 40 -22.52 19.75 3.44
C ASN A 40 -21.37 20.76 3.59
N ALA A 41 -21.39 21.81 2.79
CA ALA A 41 -20.39 22.88 2.88
C ALA A 41 -20.30 23.43 4.32
N GLY A 42 -19.07 23.59 4.83
CA GLY A 42 -18.79 24.06 6.18
C GLY A 42 -18.86 22.99 7.27
N ALA A 43 -19.14 21.74 6.92
CA ALA A 43 -19.14 20.63 7.88
C ALA A 43 -17.94 19.69 7.68
N VAL A 44 -17.53 19.04 8.76
CA VAL A 44 -16.55 17.95 8.78
C VAL A 44 -17.23 16.72 9.37
N ARG A 45 -16.97 15.57 8.83
CA ARG A 45 -17.40 14.27 9.38
C ARG A 45 -16.18 13.48 9.80
N GLU A 46 -16.31 12.84 10.95
CA GLU A 46 -15.33 11.91 11.50
C GLU A 46 -15.92 10.49 11.47
N GLY A 47 -15.07 9.50 11.33
CA GLY A 47 -15.47 8.10 11.34
C GLY A 47 -14.27 7.18 11.20
N VAL A 48 -14.53 5.89 11.13
CA VAL A 48 -13.50 4.89 10.88
C VAL A 48 -13.42 4.62 9.39
N ARG A 49 -12.20 4.60 8.87
CA ARG A 49 -11.89 4.10 7.53
C ARG A 49 -11.03 2.86 7.65
N THR A 50 -11.50 1.77 7.08
CA THR A 50 -10.70 0.55 6.94
C THR A 50 -9.92 0.61 5.64
N TRP A 51 -8.58 0.62 5.74
CA TRP A 51 -7.68 0.54 4.59
C TRP A 51 -6.83 -0.71 4.69
N GLY A 52 -6.98 -1.59 3.71
CA GLY A 52 -6.23 -2.84 3.66
C GLY A 52 -6.43 -3.72 4.91
N GLY A 53 -7.59 -3.62 5.56
CA GLY A 53 -7.93 -4.37 6.78
C GLY A 53 -7.52 -3.72 8.10
N ARG A 54 -6.92 -2.51 8.08
CA ARG A 54 -6.64 -1.72 9.28
C ARG A 54 -7.68 -0.62 9.45
N ASP A 55 -8.33 -0.58 10.61
CA ASP A 55 -9.26 0.47 11.00
C ASP A 55 -8.50 1.69 11.49
N MET A 56 -8.83 2.86 10.94
CA MET A 56 -8.17 4.13 11.25
C MET A 56 -9.20 5.24 11.38
N LEU A 57 -8.98 6.13 12.37
CA LEU A 57 -9.78 7.34 12.49
C LEU A 57 -9.51 8.24 11.28
N ALA A 58 -10.56 8.68 10.62
CA ALA A 58 -10.47 9.54 9.46
C ALA A 58 -11.46 10.69 9.52
N VAL A 59 -11.14 11.77 8.83
CA VAL A 59 -11.99 12.95 8.67
C VAL A 59 -12.23 13.24 7.19
N ARG A 60 -13.40 13.78 6.89
CA ARG A 60 -13.78 14.23 5.55
C ARG A 60 -14.50 15.57 5.61
N SER A 61 -14.17 16.46 4.71
CA SER A 61 -14.92 17.70 4.50
C SER A 61 -15.54 17.75 3.10
N ALA A 62 -16.42 18.72 2.84
CA ALA A 62 -16.95 18.95 1.50
C ALA A 62 -15.87 19.43 0.51
N GLN A 63 -14.82 20.08 1.02
CA GLN A 63 -13.76 20.73 0.24
C GLN A 63 -12.48 19.90 0.12
N TRP A 64 -12.33 18.85 0.93
CA TRP A 64 -11.12 18.05 0.96
C TRP A 64 -11.46 16.56 1.05
N PRO A 65 -10.75 15.71 0.31
CA PRO A 65 -10.96 14.27 0.37
C PRO A 65 -10.68 13.75 1.78
N GLU A 66 -11.11 12.53 2.03
CA GLU A 66 -10.93 11.84 3.29
C GLU A 66 -9.45 11.75 3.67
N GLN A 67 -9.16 12.08 4.93
CA GLN A 67 -7.83 12.02 5.52
C GLN A 67 -7.84 11.18 6.79
N VAL A 68 -6.85 10.33 6.94
CA VAL A 68 -6.62 9.58 8.17
C VAL A 68 -5.90 10.45 9.17
N LEU A 69 -6.42 10.50 10.40
CA LEU A 69 -5.85 11.30 11.51
C LEU A 69 -4.82 10.55 12.33
N GLN A 70 -4.74 9.23 12.22
CA GLN A 70 -3.75 8.48 12.99
C GLN A 70 -2.35 8.81 12.52
N SER A 71 -1.54 9.29 13.46
CA SER A 71 -0.13 9.54 13.20
C SER A 71 0.57 8.23 12.83
N LEU A 72 1.30 8.26 11.71
CA LEU A 72 2.23 7.20 11.35
C LEU A 72 3.55 7.32 12.12
N ILE A 73 3.68 8.35 12.95
CA ILE A 73 4.89 8.67 13.71
C ILE A 73 4.56 8.55 15.21
N GLY A 74 5.29 7.72 15.93
CA GLY A 74 5.10 7.50 17.36
C GLY A 74 6.05 6.43 17.86
N ARG A 75 5.54 5.45 18.58
CA ARG A 75 6.30 4.27 19.01
C ARG A 75 6.67 3.35 17.84
N ASP A 76 6.01 3.53 16.71
CA ASP A 76 6.10 2.65 15.58
C ASP A 76 7.30 3.01 14.69
N ARG A 77 7.85 2.03 14.04
CA ARG A 77 8.89 2.23 13.03
C ARG A 77 8.23 2.51 11.69
N VAL A 78 8.73 3.52 11.00
CA VAL A 78 8.27 3.88 9.65
C VAL A 78 9.46 3.91 8.71
N ILE A 79 9.37 3.16 7.59
CA ILE A 79 10.22 3.38 6.43
C ILE A 79 9.38 4.10 5.39
N GLY A 80 9.92 5.14 4.77
CA GLY A 80 9.20 5.82 3.72
C GLY A 80 10.13 6.44 2.68
N TRP A 81 9.70 6.30 1.43
CA TRP A 81 10.32 6.93 0.26
C TRP A 81 9.24 7.64 -0.54
N ILE A 82 9.52 8.88 -0.91
CA ILE A 82 8.59 9.73 -1.65
C ILE A 82 9.28 10.18 -2.92
N GLY A 83 8.61 9.99 -4.06
CA GLY A 83 9.07 10.48 -5.36
C GLY A 83 8.89 11.97 -5.46
N ARG A 84 9.99 12.71 -5.65
CA ARG A 84 9.93 14.15 -5.86
C ARG A 84 9.66 14.45 -7.33
N ALA A 85 8.58 15.19 -7.59
CA ALA A 85 8.22 15.59 -8.95
C ALA A 85 9.33 16.44 -9.61
N GLY A 86 9.67 16.11 -10.85
CA GLY A 86 10.68 16.84 -11.62
C GLY A 86 12.14 16.60 -11.23
N ALA A 87 12.40 15.89 -10.13
CA ALA A 87 13.73 15.50 -9.70
C ALA A 87 13.94 13.99 -9.91
N GLY A 88 15.15 13.60 -10.27
CA GLY A 88 15.55 12.19 -10.38
C GLY A 88 15.95 11.60 -9.02
N ASN A 89 15.31 11.98 -7.93
CA ASN A 89 15.65 11.56 -6.57
C ASN A 89 14.42 11.13 -5.80
N LEU A 90 14.63 10.17 -4.90
CA LEU A 90 13.67 9.77 -3.86
C LEU A 90 14.02 10.50 -2.57
N ASP A 91 13.03 11.15 -1.96
CA ASP A 91 13.17 11.66 -0.61
C ASP A 91 12.89 10.53 0.38
N THR A 92 13.70 10.46 1.42
CA THR A 92 13.48 9.52 2.54
C THR A 92 12.79 10.24 3.67
N LEU A 93 11.85 9.58 4.35
CA LEU A 93 11.31 10.10 5.60
C LEU A 93 12.42 10.14 6.66
N PRO A 94 12.38 11.07 7.62
CA PRO A 94 13.36 11.14 8.69
C PRO A 94 13.51 9.79 9.43
N GLY A 95 14.74 9.37 9.66
CA GLY A 95 15.04 8.09 10.31
C GLY A 95 14.99 6.85 9.41
N THR A 96 14.74 7.03 8.12
CA THR A 96 14.77 5.95 7.14
C THR A 96 16.09 5.93 6.37
N TYR A 97 16.37 4.80 5.72
CA TYR A 97 17.59 4.59 4.96
C TYR A 97 17.37 4.84 3.46
N THR A 98 18.46 5.15 2.75
CA THR A 98 18.44 5.26 1.29
C THR A 98 18.33 3.86 0.67
N PRO A 99 17.36 3.61 -0.23
CA PRO A 99 17.25 2.33 -0.90
C PRO A 99 18.38 2.10 -1.89
N THR A 100 18.69 0.84 -2.14
CA THR A 100 19.52 0.46 -3.29
C THR A 100 18.68 0.55 -4.55
N ILE A 101 19.19 1.23 -5.57
CA ILE A 101 18.55 1.40 -6.87
C ILE A 101 19.27 0.54 -7.92
N VAL A 102 18.50 -0.15 -8.74
CA VAL A 102 18.97 -0.82 -9.97
C VAL A 102 18.28 -0.13 -11.15
N GLY A 103 19.02 0.19 -12.20
CA GLY A 103 18.53 1.03 -13.29
C GLY A 103 18.84 2.51 -13.06
N SER A 104 18.17 3.38 -13.79
CA SER A 104 18.35 4.82 -13.73
C SER A 104 17.16 5.52 -13.09
N LEU A 105 17.42 6.45 -12.16
CA LEU A 105 16.41 7.36 -11.66
C LEU A 105 16.12 8.44 -12.68
N THR A 106 14.84 8.66 -12.96
CA THR A 106 14.37 9.65 -13.95
C THR A 106 13.32 10.54 -13.31
N GLY A 107 13.54 11.83 -13.32
CA GLY A 107 12.54 12.82 -12.88
C GLY A 107 11.30 12.78 -13.78
N ARG A 108 10.13 12.82 -13.18
CA ARG A 108 8.84 12.87 -13.89
C ARG A 108 8.19 14.23 -13.65
N SER A 109 8.16 15.07 -14.67
CA SER A 109 7.44 16.34 -14.59
C SER A 109 5.94 16.10 -14.45
N PRO A 110 5.24 16.80 -13.53
CA PRO A 110 3.79 16.71 -13.43
C PRO A 110 3.12 17.15 -14.72
N ALA A 111 2.01 16.50 -15.06
CA ALA A 111 1.14 16.84 -16.17
C ALA A 111 -0.31 16.61 -15.80
N THR A 112 -1.25 17.12 -16.59
CA THR A 112 -2.69 17.06 -16.28
C THR A 112 -3.46 15.98 -17.03
N SER A 113 -2.78 15.18 -17.85
CA SER A 113 -3.41 14.21 -18.77
C SER A 113 -4.07 13.02 -18.06
N SER A 114 -3.54 12.60 -16.90
CA SER A 114 -4.09 11.50 -16.11
C SER A 114 -3.80 11.68 -14.63
N LEU A 115 -4.41 10.85 -13.76
CA LEU A 115 -4.10 10.85 -12.33
C LEU A 115 -2.64 10.46 -12.08
N ALA A 116 -2.13 9.48 -12.82
CA ALA A 116 -0.72 9.06 -12.76
C ALA A 116 0.24 10.22 -13.06
N THR A 117 -0.04 11.03 -14.08
CA THR A 117 0.82 12.15 -14.45
C THR A 117 0.72 13.34 -13.50
N ARG A 118 -0.38 13.49 -12.77
CA ARG A 118 -0.56 14.54 -11.73
C ARG A 118 0.20 14.22 -10.45
N ALA A 119 0.41 12.94 -10.14
CA ALA A 119 1.12 12.53 -8.94
C ALA A 119 2.60 12.92 -9.02
N GLY A 120 3.14 13.48 -7.93
CA GLY A 120 4.58 13.62 -7.75
C GLY A 120 5.20 12.23 -7.75
N ARG A 121 6.16 11.96 -8.65
CA ARG A 121 6.76 10.64 -8.78
C ARG A 121 8.16 10.69 -9.37
N VAL A 122 8.94 9.67 -9.13
CA VAL A 122 10.22 9.41 -9.77
C VAL A 122 10.16 8.09 -10.51
N GLY A 123 10.67 8.06 -11.72
CA GLY A 123 10.78 6.81 -12.51
C GLY A 123 12.07 6.09 -12.21
N ILE A 124 11.99 4.77 -12.07
CA ILE A 124 13.14 3.87 -12.09
C ILE A 124 13.04 3.11 -13.41
N VAL A 125 14.05 3.24 -14.27
CA VAL A 125 14.03 2.70 -15.63
C VAL A 125 15.21 1.76 -15.83
N SER A 126 14.94 0.57 -16.38
CA SER A 126 15.98 -0.41 -16.73
C SER A 126 16.70 -0.03 -18.03
N SER A 127 17.84 -0.67 -18.30
CA SER A 127 18.38 -0.67 -19.67
C SER A 127 17.46 -1.47 -20.60
N ALA A 128 17.65 -1.30 -21.92
CA ALA A 128 16.94 -2.07 -22.95
C ALA A 128 17.58 -3.45 -23.24
N THR A 129 18.55 -3.87 -22.42
CA THR A 129 19.18 -5.19 -22.55
C THR A 129 18.28 -6.25 -21.93
N ALA A 130 18.10 -7.40 -22.58
CA ALA A 130 17.36 -8.53 -22.03
C ALA A 130 17.94 -8.94 -20.66
N GLY A 131 17.07 -9.27 -19.72
CA GLY A 131 17.44 -9.59 -18.34
C GLY A 131 17.66 -8.38 -17.44
N SER A 132 17.32 -7.16 -17.90
CA SER A 132 17.50 -5.95 -17.10
C SER A 132 16.31 -5.70 -16.17
N ALA A 133 16.61 -4.99 -15.07
CA ALA A 133 15.62 -4.62 -14.06
C ALA A 133 15.68 -3.12 -13.74
N ALA A 134 14.53 -2.57 -13.39
CA ALA A 134 14.34 -1.32 -12.67
C ALA A 134 13.92 -1.67 -11.25
N ALA A 135 14.69 -1.28 -10.23
CA ALA A 135 14.38 -1.73 -8.87
C ALA A 135 14.78 -0.74 -7.78
N MET A 136 14.06 -0.84 -6.65
CA MET A 136 14.32 -0.19 -5.39
C MET A 136 14.13 -1.21 -4.25
N TYR A 137 15.12 -1.39 -3.40
CA TYR A 137 15.05 -2.35 -2.30
C TYR A 137 16.08 -2.03 -1.20
N GLY A 138 15.93 -2.66 -0.02
CA GLY A 138 16.93 -2.61 1.02
C GLY A 138 18.14 -3.48 0.66
N GLY A 139 19.30 -2.88 0.42
CA GLY A 139 20.51 -3.59 -0.02
C GLY A 139 21.25 -4.37 1.06
N THR A 140 20.87 -4.23 2.34
CA THR A 140 21.53 -4.90 3.46
C THR A 140 20.53 -5.55 4.41
N SER A 141 20.97 -6.63 5.09
CA SER A 141 20.14 -7.32 6.07
C SER A 141 19.80 -6.48 7.32
N ALA A 142 20.56 -5.41 7.58
CA ALA A 142 20.29 -4.50 8.70
C ALA A 142 18.91 -3.79 8.60
N TRP A 143 18.32 -3.76 7.43
CA TRP A 143 17.02 -3.12 7.18
C TRP A 143 15.84 -4.10 7.13
N ARG A 144 16.07 -5.35 7.47
CA ARG A 144 15.02 -6.36 7.61
C ARG A 144 14.42 -6.25 9.00
N TRP A 145 13.23 -5.67 9.13
CA TRP A 145 12.54 -5.55 10.42
C TRP A 145 11.01 -5.56 10.30
N VAL A 146 10.49 -5.80 9.12
CA VAL A 146 9.06 -6.00 8.88
C VAL A 146 8.77 -7.50 9.00
N ALA A 147 7.89 -7.90 9.87
CA ALA A 147 7.45 -9.28 10.04
C ALA A 147 5.92 -9.36 10.07
N VAL A 148 5.35 -10.50 9.74
CA VAL A 148 3.91 -10.73 9.95
C VAL A 148 3.60 -10.76 11.45
N GLY A 149 2.36 -10.41 11.81
CA GLY A 149 1.93 -10.46 13.21
C GLY A 149 1.94 -11.87 13.79
N ASP A 150 2.27 -12.00 15.07
CA ASP A 150 2.35 -13.28 15.77
C ASP A 150 1.03 -13.68 16.47
N GLY A 151 0.03 -12.78 16.47
CA GLY A 151 -1.23 -12.96 17.18
C GLY A 151 -1.17 -12.57 18.66
N ALA A 152 0.01 -12.26 19.19
CA ALA A 152 0.26 -11.91 20.59
C ALA A 152 0.63 -10.42 20.78
N GLY A 153 0.66 -9.66 19.71
CA GLY A 153 0.94 -8.22 19.73
C GLY A 153 2.32 -7.84 19.18
N ASN A 154 3.10 -8.81 18.70
CA ASN A 154 4.41 -8.54 18.10
C ASN A 154 4.34 -8.66 16.57
N GLY A 155 5.26 -7.99 15.90
CA GLY A 155 5.26 -7.92 14.44
C GLY A 155 4.05 -7.15 13.92
N GLY A 156 3.58 -7.53 12.75
CA GLY A 156 2.54 -6.80 12.03
C GLY A 156 3.11 -5.63 11.26
N PHE A 157 2.38 -5.22 10.23
CA PHE A 157 2.76 -4.04 9.41
C PHE A 157 1.59 -3.52 8.61
N HIS A 158 1.69 -2.27 8.23
CA HIS A 158 0.89 -1.67 7.18
C HIS A 158 1.81 -1.12 6.09
N PHE A 159 1.81 -1.77 4.95
CA PHE A 159 2.53 -1.32 3.75
C PHE A 159 1.57 -0.52 2.88
N VAL A 160 1.99 0.66 2.47
CA VAL A 160 1.24 1.52 1.54
C VAL A 160 2.18 1.97 0.44
N ALA A 161 1.78 1.80 -0.81
CA ALA A 161 2.56 2.30 -1.93
C ALA A 161 1.68 2.86 -3.03
N ARG A 162 2.14 3.95 -3.65
CA ARG A 162 1.59 4.52 -4.87
C ARG A 162 2.61 4.41 -5.98
N PHE A 163 2.23 3.74 -7.06
CA PHE A 163 3.13 3.47 -8.16
C PHE A 163 2.41 3.48 -9.51
N VAL A 164 3.21 3.56 -10.58
CA VAL A 164 2.74 3.56 -11.95
C VAL A 164 3.64 2.63 -12.76
N PRO A 165 3.12 1.59 -13.44
CA PRO A 165 3.88 0.89 -14.48
C PRO A 165 4.13 1.85 -15.64
N SER A 166 5.40 2.23 -15.88
CA SER A 166 5.76 3.36 -16.74
C SER A 166 6.61 2.97 -17.95
N ASP A 167 6.38 1.76 -18.47
CA ASP A 167 7.02 1.35 -19.73
C ASP A 167 6.65 2.32 -20.85
N ALA A 168 7.60 2.67 -21.69
CA ALA A 168 7.36 3.55 -22.84
C ALA A 168 6.56 2.85 -23.96
N ALA A 169 6.62 1.52 -24.02
CA ALA A 169 5.86 0.66 -24.90
C ALA A 169 5.53 -0.66 -24.20
N ALA A 170 4.61 -1.43 -24.75
CA ALA A 170 4.30 -2.75 -24.20
C ALA A 170 5.54 -3.68 -24.33
N VAL A 171 5.96 -4.25 -23.20
CA VAL A 171 7.10 -5.16 -23.13
C VAL A 171 6.58 -6.57 -22.85
N SER A 172 6.68 -7.45 -23.84
CA SER A 172 6.23 -8.83 -23.71
C SER A 172 7.03 -9.55 -22.62
N GLY A 173 6.34 -10.24 -21.73
CA GLY A 173 6.95 -10.99 -20.64
C GLY A 173 7.52 -10.14 -19.51
N ALA A 174 7.27 -8.84 -19.47
CA ALA A 174 7.67 -8.00 -18.35
C ALA A 174 7.02 -8.49 -17.05
N GLN A 175 7.80 -8.47 -15.98
CA GLN A 175 7.37 -8.93 -14.65
C GLN A 175 7.54 -7.80 -13.64
N MET A 176 6.77 -7.83 -12.57
CA MET A 176 6.77 -6.79 -11.54
C MET A 176 6.47 -7.37 -10.16
N PHE A 177 7.09 -6.78 -9.15
CA PHE A 177 6.75 -6.99 -7.74
C PHE A 177 6.92 -5.69 -6.96
N LEU A 178 5.98 -5.43 -6.07
CA LEU A 178 6.00 -4.31 -5.13
C LEU A 178 5.38 -4.78 -3.81
N GLY A 179 6.14 -4.70 -2.72
CA GLY A 179 5.71 -5.19 -1.42
C GLY A 179 6.84 -5.29 -0.42
N VAL A 180 6.76 -6.29 0.46
CA VAL A 180 7.80 -6.65 1.43
C VAL A 180 8.35 -8.04 1.12
N ALA A 181 9.66 -8.22 1.23
CA ALA A 181 10.34 -9.48 0.95
C ALA A 181 11.57 -9.68 1.84
N ALA A 182 11.89 -10.93 2.14
CA ALA A 182 13.10 -11.27 2.90
C ALA A 182 14.39 -11.15 2.06
N SER A 183 14.27 -11.19 0.74
CA SER A 183 15.43 -11.06 -0.16
C SER A 183 15.99 -9.63 -0.18
N ASN A 184 17.28 -9.49 0.06
CA ASN A 184 18.05 -8.25 -0.05
C ASN A 184 18.97 -8.21 -1.28
N SER A 185 18.81 -9.15 -2.21
CA SER A 185 19.58 -9.22 -3.45
C SER A 185 18.88 -8.41 -4.56
N ALA A 186 19.64 -7.98 -5.56
CA ALA A 186 19.06 -7.40 -6.76
C ALA A 186 18.03 -8.36 -7.37
N PRO A 187 16.92 -7.84 -7.94
CA PRO A 187 15.94 -8.69 -8.60
C PRO A 187 16.54 -9.37 -9.82
N THR A 188 16.09 -10.59 -10.07
CA THR A 188 16.42 -11.37 -11.27
C THR A 188 15.22 -11.42 -12.19
N THR A 189 15.36 -12.05 -13.34
CA THR A 189 14.28 -12.30 -14.31
C THR A 189 13.39 -13.48 -13.93
N GLY A 190 13.56 -14.05 -12.73
CA GLY A 190 12.69 -15.11 -12.22
C GLY A 190 11.26 -14.63 -12.00
N ASP A 191 10.32 -15.54 -12.19
CA ASP A 191 8.90 -15.27 -11.97
C ASP A 191 8.66 -14.85 -10.49
N PRO A 192 8.05 -13.69 -10.23
CA PRO A 192 7.75 -13.25 -8.88
C PRO A 192 6.93 -14.24 -8.06
N SER A 193 6.04 -15.01 -8.69
CA SER A 193 5.22 -16.01 -8.01
C SER A 193 6.02 -17.21 -7.50
N ALA A 194 7.21 -17.44 -8.04
CA ALA A 194 8.11 -18.49 -7.59
C ALA A 194 8.97 -18.09 -6.37
N ASN A 195 9.00 -16.81 -6.02
CA ASN A 195 9.76 -16.34 -4.87
C ASN A 195 9.07 -16.69 -3.56
N VAL A 196 9.88 -16.88 -2.52
CA VAL A 196 9.44 -17.22 -1.16
C VAL A 196 9.70 -16.08 -0.18
N ASN A 197 9.03 -16.14 0.98
CA ASN A 197 9.13 -15.14 2.05
C ASN A 197 8.91 -13.72 1.54
N GLN A 198 7.76 -13.53 0.87
CA GLN A 198 7.34 -12.25 0.34
C GLN A 198 5.82 -12.05 0.41
N ILE A 199 5.39 -10.79 0.44
CA ILE A 199 3.99 -10.36 0.35
C ILE A 199 3.96 -9.08 -0.48
N GLY A 200 3.16 -9.05 -1.54
CA GLY A 200 3.15 -7.89 -2.45
C GLY A 200 2.13 -7.99 -3.56
N VAL A 201 2.21 -7.04 -4.45
CA VAL A 201 1.42 -6.94 -5.68
C VAL A 201 2.37 -6.83 -6.87
N GLY A 202 1.98 -7.37 -8.01
CA GLY A 202 2.79 -7.26 -9.22
C GLY A 202 2.20 -7.99 -10.41
N GLY A 203 3.05 -8.44 -11.32
CA GLY A 203 2.64 -9.16 -12.53
C GLY A 203 3.67 -10.19 -12.94
N VAL A 204 3.21 -11.31 -13.45
CA VAL A 204 4.03 -12.39 -14.05
C VAL A 204 4.05 -12.28 -15.56
N ALA A 205 5.03 -12.89 -16.20
CA ALA A 205 5.22 -12.82 -17.65
C ALA A 205 4.01 -13.28 -18.49
N GLY A 206 3.20 -14.19 -17.95
CA GLY A 206 2.02 -14.75 -18.61
C GLY A 206 0.70 -14.07 -18.31
N SER A 207 0.69 -13.02 -17.46
CA SER A 207 -0.54 -12.32 -17.08
C SER A 207 -0.53 -10.86 -17.53
N SER A 208 -1.66 -10.42 -18.07
CA SER A 208 -1.90 -9.02 -18.38
C SER A 208 -2.41 -8.22 -17.16
N ASN A 209 -2.79 -8.90 -16.07
CA ASN A 209 -3.38 -8.31 -14.89
C ASN A 209 -2.37 -8.23 -13.72
N LEU A 210 -2.59 -7.27 -12.83
CA LEU A 210 -1.94 -7.29 -11.53
C LEU A 210 -2.43 -8.48 -10.71
N GLN A 211 -1.54 -8.99 -9.89
CA GLN A 211 -1.77 -10.13 -9.01
C GLN A 211 -1.25 -9.82 -7.62
N VAL A 212 -1.85 -10.44 -6.60
CA VAL A 212 -1.35 -10.41 -5.23
C VAL A 212 -0.51 -11.66 -4.99
N PHE A 213 0.69 -11.47 -4.47
CA PHE A 213 1.64 -12.52 -4.10
C PHE A 213 1.76 -12.61 -2.59
N ALA A 214 1.67 -13.82 -2.06
CA ALA A 214 2.08 -14.09 -0.69
C ALA A 214 2.66 -15.50 -0.63
N ALA A 215 3.84 -15.61 -0.08
CA ALA A 215 4.53 -16.89 0.06
C ALA A 215 5.38 -16.88 1.33
N GLY A 216 5.28 -17.95 2.10
CA GLY A 216 6.22 -18.27 3.17
C GLY A 216 7.43 -19.02 2.63
N GLY A 217 7.79 -20.14 3.24
CA GLY A 217 8.87 -21.01 2.77
C GLY A 217 8.57 -21.78 1.48
N THR A 218 7.34 -21.71 0.97
CA THR A 218 6.92 -22.36 -0.28
C THR A 218 6.19 -21.36 -1.16
N ALA A 219 6.51 -21.35 -2.45
CA ALA A 219 5.82 -20.53 -3.43
C ALA A 219 4.32 -20.86 -3.46
N GLN A 220 3.48 -19.84 -3.57
CA GLN A 220 2.03 -19.93 -3.58
C GLN A 220 1.46 -19.41 -4.90
N SER A 221 0.29 -19.87 -5.29
CA SER A 221 -0.42 -19.34 -6.43
C SER A 221 -0.78 -17.88 -6.20
N ALA A 222 -0.49 -17.04 -7.19
CA ALA A 222 -0.86 -15.64 -7.16
C ALA A 222 -2.37 -15.45 -7.30
N ILE A 223 -2.90 -14.41 -6.67
CA ILE A 223 -4.32 -14.05 -6.76
C ILE A 223 -4.48 -13.02 -7.88
N ASP A 224 -5.15 -13.36 -8.97
CA ASP A 224 -5.41 -12.45 -10.09
C ASP A 224 -6.47 -11.42 -9.69
N LEU A 225 -6.16 -10.14 -9.89
CA LEU A 225 -7.08 -9.02 -9.60
C LEU A 225 -8.07 -8.74 -10.76
N GLY A 226 -7.93 -9.46 -11.87
CA GLY A 226 -8.80 -9.34 -13.03
C GLY A 226 -8.48 -8.17 -13.95
N SER A 227 -9.20 -8.09 -15.06
CA SER A 227 -8.94 -7.17 -16.18
C SER A 227 -9.06 -5.68 -15.83
N ASN A 228 -9.72 -5.36 -14.73
CA ASN A 228 -9.78 -3.98 -14.24
C ASN A 228 -8.44 -3.47 -13.67
N PHE A 229 -7.46 -4.36 -13.47
CA PHE A 229 -6.14 -4.03 -12.92
C PHE A 229 -5.01 -4.45 -13.89
N PRO A 230 -4.85 -3.78 -15.04
CA PRO A 230 -3.80 -4.14 -16.00
C PRO A 230 -2.39 -3.96 -15.40
N ALA A 231 -1.52 -4.96 -15.58
CA ALA A 231 -0.14 -4.94 -15.09
C ALA A 231 0.77 -3.98 -15.88
N ASN A 232 0.32 -3.52 -17.04
CA ASN A 232 1.03 -2.55 -17.85
C ASN A 232 0.04 -1.58 -18.49
N SER A 233 -0.01 -0.36 -17.95
CA SER A 233 -0.89 0.72 -18.40
C SER A 233 -0.14 1.85 -19.12
N LEU A 234 1.13 1.66 -19.44
CA LEU A 234 1.97 2.63 -20.17
C LEU A 234 1.90 4.04 -19.55
N ALA A 235 2.10 4.12 -18.23
CA ALA A 235 2.04 5.35 -17.44
C ALA A 235 0.65 6.04 -17.35
N VAL A 236 -0.44 5.34 -17.65
CA VAL A 236 -1.79 5.90 -17.60
C VAL A 236 -2.41 5.75 -16.21
N ASP A 237 -2.25 4.57 -15.58
CA ASP A 237 -2.90 4.25 -14.32
C ASP A 237 -1.98 4.46 -13.12
N LEU A 238 -2.51 5.11 -12.09
CA LEU A 238 -1.93 5.17 -10.75
C LEU A 238 -2.56 4.07 -9.89
N TYR A 239 -1.72 3.25 -9.30
CA TYR A 239 -2.12 2.24 -8.33
C TYR A 239 -1.76 2.68 -6.92
N GLU A 240 -2.67 2.43 -5.97
CA GLU A 240 -2.40 2.49 -4.54
C GLU A 240 -2.61 1.10 -3.95
N VAL A 241 -1.63 0.61 -3.23
CA VAL A 241 -1.62 -0.74 -2.63
C VAL A 241 -1.53 -0.60 -1.13
N HIS A 242 -2.40 -1.33 -0.43
CA HIS A 242 -2.34 -1.53 1.01
C HIS A 242 -2.19 -3.02 1.29
N LEU A 243 -1.21 -3.37 2.12
CA LEU A 243 -1.04 -4.70 2.68
C LEU A 243 -0.98 -4.56 4.20
N PHE A 244 -1.85 -5.26 4.89
CA PHE A 244 -1.97 -5.14 6.33
C PHE A 244 -1.88 -6.50 7.02
N SER A 245 -0.93 -6.62 7.93
CA SER A 245 -0.80 -7.72 8.88
C SER A 245 -1.00 -7.19 10.28
N SER A 246 -2.06 -7.63 10.95
CA SER A 246 -2.32 -7.24 12.34
C SER A 246 -1.32 -7.90 13.29
N PRO A 247 -0.75 -7.19 14.28
CA PRO A 247 0.07 -7.82 15.33
C PRO A 247 -0.73 -8.79 16.21
N PHE A 248 -2.05 -8.66 16.25
CA PHE A 248 -2.97 -9.48 17.05
C PHE A 248 -3.66 -10.59 16.25
N ASP A 249 -3.35 -10.74 14.95
CA ASP A 249 -3.93 -11.78 14.10
C ASP A 249 -2.85 -12.38 13.18
N ASN A 250 -2.49 -13.62 13.44
CA ASN A 250 -1.54 -14.38 12.63
C ASN A 250 -2.22 -15.33 11.62
N THR A 251 -3.55 -15.26 11.52
CA THR A 251 -4.31 -16.18 10.67
C THR A 251 -4.46 -15.70 9.23
N LYS A 252 -4.23 -14.43 8.97
CA LYS A 252 -4.41 -13.81 7.66
C LYS A 252 -3.66 -12.50 7.50
N ILE A 253 -3.53 -12.08 6.24
CA ILE A 253 -3.12 -10.74 5.82
C ILE A 253 -4.23 -10.16 4.95
N ALA A 254 -4.57 -8.89 5.14
CA ALA A 254 -5.51 -8.19 4.29
C ALA A 254 -4.78 -7.41 3.20
N TYR A 255 -5.41 -7.28 2.03
CA TYR A 255 -4.95 -6.41 0.96
C TYR A 255 -6.06 -5.54 0.39
N GLN A 256 -5.68 -4.38 -0.10
CA GLN A 256 -6.48 -3.53 -0.96
C GLN A 256 -5.62 -2.99 -2.08
N VAL A 257 -6.14 -2.99 -3.30
CA VAL A 257 -5.51 -2.36 -4.46
C VAL A 257 -6.53 -1.42 -5.09
N ASP A 258 -6.18 -0.16 -5.15
CA ASP A 258 -6.97 0.87 -5.80
C ASP A 258 -6.29 1.27 -7.12
N ARG A 259 -7.06 1.27 -8.21
CA ARG A 259 -6.66 1.84 -9.49
C ARG A 259 -7.33 3.20 -9.65
N ASN A 260 -6.55 4.23 -9.97
CA ASN A 260 -7.02 5.59 -10.23
C ASN A 260 -7.92 6.17 -9.13
N GLY A 261 -7.53 5.94 -7.86
CA GLY A 261 -8.22 6.50 -6.70
C GLY A 261 -9.38 5.65 -6.16
N GLY A 262 -9.53 4.41 -6.67
CA GLY A 262 -10.51 3.45 -6.17
C GLY A 262 -11.93 3.65 -6.68
N SER A 263 -12.81 2.72 -6.35
CA SER A 263 -14.19 2.63 -6.86
C SER A 263 -15.11 3.80 -6.48
N THR A 264 -14.68 4.66 -5.56
CA THR A 264 -15.43 5.87 -5.17
C THR A 264 -15.22 7.04 -6.14
N ILE A 265 -14.29 6.91 -7.08
CA ILE A 265 -13.98 7.92 -8.11
C ILE A 265 -14.42 7.38 -9.48
N SER A 266 -14.99 8.24 -10.30
CA SER A 266 -15.41 7.86 -11.65
C SER A 266 -14.24 7.33 -12.46
N GLY A 267 -14.35 6.09 -12.97
CA GLY A 267 -13.30 5.39 -13.70
C GLY A 267 -12.21 4.74 -12.83
N GLY A 268 -12.35 4.78 -11.51
CA GLY A 268 -11.49 4.06 -10.57
C GLY A 268 -12.07 2.69 -10.21
N PHE A 269 -11.19 1.80 -9.73
CA PHE A 269 -11.54 0.44 -9.29
C PHE A 269 -10.86 0.11 -7.97
N THR A 270 -11.50 -0.71 -7.15
CA THR A 270 -10.96 -1.24 -5.89
C THR A 270 -11.08 -2.76 -5.88
N ALA A 271 -9.99 -3.44 -5.55
CA ALA A 271 -9.97 -4.85 -5.21
C ALA A 271 -9.52 -5.03 -3.76
N THR A 272 -10.26 -5.81 -3.00
CA THR A 272 -9.94 -6.12 -1.60
C THR A 272 -10.03 -7.61 -1.35
N GLY A 273 -9.26 -8.09 -0.37
CA GLY A 273 -9.34 -9.48 0.05
C GLY A 273 -8.43 -9.80 1.22
N THR A 274 -8.41 -11.07 1.57
CA THR A 274 -7.52 -11.61 2.60
C THR A 274 -6.79 -12.85 2.08
N ILE A 275 -5.57 -13.05 2.58
CA ILE A 275 -4.75 -14.21 2.32
C ILE A 275 -4.67 -14.99 3.63
N ALA A 276 -5.27 -16.17 3.67
CA ALA A 276 -5.28 -17.01 4.86
C ALA A 276 -3.90 -17.65 5.12
N ASN A 277 -3.50 -17.70 6.38
CA ASN A 277 -2.29 -18.40 6.83
C ASN A 277 -2.65 -19.85 7.18
N THR A 278 -2.98 -20.65 6.19
CA THR A 278 -3.43 -22.05 6.39
C THR A 278 -2.32 -22.94 6.94
N THR A 279 -1.08 -22.64 6.61
CA THR A 279 0.10 -23.35 7.13
C THR A 279 1.16 -22.29 7.46
N PRO A 280 1.29 -21.89 8.75
CA PRO A 280 2.24 -20.87 9.17
C PRO A 280 3.67 -21.18 8.73
N GLY A 281 4.37 -20.16 8.19
CA GLY A 281 5.70 -20.29 7.63
C GLY A 281 5.76 -20.92 6.23
N THR A 282 4.64 -21.43 5.71
CA THR A 282 4.51 -22.00 4.36
C THR A 282 3.67 -21.10 3.45
N THR A 283 2.42 -20.84 3.81
CA THR A 283 1.52 -19.96 3.02
C THR A 283 1.84 -18.49 3.18
N LEU A 284 2.15 -18.08 4.39
CA LEU A 284 2.70 -16.75 4.70
C LEU A 284 4.08 -16.89 5.32
N PRO A 285 4.93 -15.85 5.26
CA PRO A 285 6.20 -15.83 5.96
C PRO A 285 6.02 -16.18 7.45
N ALA A 286 6.97 -16.91 8.02
CA ALA A 286 6.96 -17.17 9.45
C ALA A 286 7.07 -15.84 10.23
N THR A 287 6.51 -15.79 11.43
CA THR A 287 6.57 -14.59 12.30
C THR A 287 8.00 -14.17 12.67
N SER A 288 8.95 -15.11 12.58
CA SER A 288 10.38 -14.87 12.74
C SER A 288 11.09 -14.42 11.45
N THR A 289 10.40 -14.46 10.31
CA THR A 289 10.98 -14.05 9.02
C THR A 289 10.89 -12.53 8.89
N VAL A 290 12.04 -11.88 8.95
CA VAL A 290 12.12 -10.42 8.78
C VAL A 290 12.29 -10.04 7.31
N MET A 291 11.49 -9.09 6.87
CA MET A 291 11.38 -8.60 5.50
C MET A 291 11.73 -7.12 5.41
N MET A 292 11.85 -6.62 4.20
CA MET A 292 12.06 -5.21 3.88
C MET A 292 11.23 -4.79 2.67
N PRO A 293 10.96 -3.50 2.49
CA PRO A 293 10.31 -2.99 1.29
C PRO A 293 11.12 -3.30 0.03
N ARG A 294 10.40 -3.67 -1.02
CA ARG A 294 10.99 -4.01 -2.32
C ARG A 294 10.02 -3.64 -3.44
N ALA A 295 10.53 -2.97 -4.47
CA ALA A 295 9.79 -2.70 -5.70
C ALA A 295 10.71 -2.97 -6.89
N TYR A 296 10.22 -3.69 -7.88
CA TYR A 296 10.98 -3.90 -9.12
C TYR A 296 10.07 -4.21 -10.31
N ARG A 297 10.62 -3.93 -11.49
CA ARG A 297 10.09 -4.37 -12.78
C ARG A 297 11.24 -4.89 -13.63
N THR A 298 11.05 -6.03 -14.29
CA THR A 298 12.06 -6.62 -15.19
C THR A 298 11.49 -6.77 -16.59
N ASN A 299 12.37 -6.64 -17.60
CA ASN A 299 12.00 -6.87 -19.00
C ASN A 299 12.10 -8.35 -19.41
N ASN A 300 12.47 -9.23 -18.47
CA ASN A 300 12.68 -10.66 -18.69
C ASN A 300 13.59 -10.91 -19.90
N ALA A 301 13.15 -11.66 -20.89
CA ALA A 301 13.95 -11.95 -22.09
C ALA A 301 13.81 -10.89 -23.22
N THR A 302 13.01 -9.85 -23.03
CA THR A 302 12.73 -8.84 -24.05
C THR A 302 13.71 -7.69 -23.97
N ALA A 303 14.41 -7.38 -25.05
CA ALA A 303 15.42 -6.31 -25.11
C ALA A 303 14.75 -4.91 -25.27
N LEU A 304 13.86 -4.54 -24.37
CA LEU A 304 13.21 -3.23 -24.26
C LEU A 304 13.30 -2.73 -22.80
N ALA A 305 13.42 -1.43 -22.63
CA ALA A 305 13.43 -0.85 -21.29
C ALA A 305 12.05 -0.96 -20.64
N VAL A 306 12.03 -1.30 -19.36
CA VAL A 306 10.84 -1.25 -18.49
C VAL A 306 11.00 -0.19 -17.41
N GLY A 307 9.88 0.32 -16.91
CA GLY A 307 9.88 1.34 -15.90
C GLY A 307 8.82 1.11 -14.82
N ILE A 308 9.17 1.49 -13.62
CA ILE A 308 8.23 1.64 -12.50
C ILE A 308 8.42 3.02 -11.89
N ASP A 309 7.38 3.82 -11.88
CA ASP A 309 7.41 5.11 -11.23
C ASP A 309 6.87 4.96 -9.81
N ILE A 310 7.56 5.53 -8.83
CA ILE A 310 7.17 5.53 -7.42
C ILE A 310 6.76 6.95 -7.03
N SER A 311 5.52 7.08 -6.57
CA SER A 311 5.05 8.32 -5.93
C SER A 311 5.33 8.29 -4.43
N SER A 312 4.98 7.19 -3.77
CA SER A 312 5.32 6.96 -2.37
C SER A 312 5.37 5.46 -2.07
N LEU A 313 6.19 5.09 -1.11
CA LEU A 313 6.22 3.77 -0.52
C LEU A 313 6.49 3.95 0.96
N VAL A 314 5.56 3.50 1.80
CA VAL A 314 5.65 3.62 3.26
C VAL A 314 5.34 2.28 3.90
N VAL A 315 6.13 1.88 4.85
CA VAL A 315 5.84 0.75 5.74
C VAL A 315 5.82 1.25 7.16
N HIS A 316 4.74 0.96 7.83
CA HIS A 316 4.54 1.21 9.24
C HIS A 316 4.46 -0.14 9.96
N THR A 317 5.25 -0.34 11.01
CA THR A 317 5.19 -1.53 11.85
C THR A 317 5.26 -1.12 13.32
N PRO A 318 4.35 -1.62 14.16
CA PRO A 318 4.53 -1.58 15.59
C PRO A 318 5.76 -2.43 15.96
N TYR A 319 6.35 -2.24 17.11
CA TYR A 319 7.57 -2.92 17.60
C TYR A 319 7.67 -4.39 17.25
#